data_7e95047d5a1e6acfa4b9b8fa28045867
#
_entry.id   7e95047d5a1e6acfa4b9b8fa28045867
#
_cell.length_a   1.000
_cell.length_b   1.000
_cell.length_c   1.000
_cell.angle_alpha   90.00
_cell.angle_beta   90.00
_cell.angle_gamma   90.00
#
_symmetry.space_group_name_H-M   'P 1'
#
loop_
_entity.id
_entity.type
_entity.pdbx_description
1 polymer ?
#
loop_
_entity_poly.entity_id
_entity_poly.type
_entity_poly.pdbx_seq_one_letter_code
_entity_poly.pdbx_strand_id
1 'polypeptide(L)'
;KRAHALFLFLETDPIGCLHSNVDYDVPGVDDKSTFEMSSGNYTGNRVGIKGSEDLGNGMTVGFVLENGFDSDDGSFDSNEDLFGREALLYVEGDFGKVGFGRMGILNSTAGSFAIGNFTPWGTGWGAVGDQSLIFGANIGSRWDNMISYRSPEFAGVQIHAQYSFGANTTGDEVEGKTTTDRYYALGATYKNGGLNLIGIVDSINEKHAAGTEDPDDTLRVTIGGSYDFGVVKPYLSAAYFKDARMKSWMDSYNTEGKTGTLDQLKGDWDGYGVIIGASAPLVGGTAHMTIGYMDAEAQKDYVATFDPNGADLTRYTFAIGYEYPLSKRTKVYADAGYFKDEMDYNSKDWIDRDPEGYQAAVGLVHFF
;
A
#
# COMPACT_ATOMS: atom_id res chain seq x y z
N LYS A 1 28.81 3.80 29.72
CA LYS A 1 27.49 4.41 29.98
C LYS A 1 26.63 4.06 28.81
N ARG A 2 25.61 3.21 29.02
CA ARG A 2 24.63 2.88 27.98
C ARG A 2 23.79 4.12 27.69
N ALA A 3 23.70 4.53 26.44
CA ALA A 3 22.82 5.61 26.03
C ALA A 3 21.47 4.98 25.71
N HIS A 4 20.45 5.35 26.46
CA HIS A 4 19.05 5.00 26.13
C HIS A 4 18.45 6.19 25.40
N ALA A 5 17.91 5.97 24.21
CA ALA A 5 17.14 6.98 23.49
C ALA A 5 15.68 6.55 23.47
N LEU A 6 14.81 7.38 24.04
CA LEU A 6 13.35 7.22 23.98
C LEU A 6 12.77 8.46 23.31
N PHE A 7 11.97 8.25 22.27
CA PHE A 7 11.33 9.32 21.51
C PHE A 7 9.83 9.09 21.44
N LEU A 8 9.07 10.12 21.76
CA LEU A 8 7.67 10.25 21.39
C LEU A 8 7.62 10.99 20.05
N PHE A 9 6.79 10.54 19.12
CA PHE A 9 6.55 11.23 17.86
C PHE A 9 5.04 11.29 17.56
N LEU A 10 4.65 12.34 16.88
CA LEU A 10 3.28 12.57 16.43
C LEU A 10 3.35 13.16 15.02
N GLU A 11 2.65 12.56 14.10
CA GLU A 11 2.46 13.06 12.75
C GLU A 11 0.96 13.20 12.50
N THR A 12 0.54 14.35 12.02
CA THR A 12 -0.87 14.63 11.78
C THR A 12 -1.07 15.28 10.42
N ASP A 13 -2.05 14.80 9.69
CA ASP A 13 -2.70 15.42 8.54
C ASP A 13 -4.13 15.78 8.95
N PRO A 14 -4.30 16.82 9.79
CA PRO A 14 -5.53 17.02 10.55
C PRO A 14 -6.66 17.61 9.72
N ILE A 15 -6.38 18.18 8.55
CA ILE A 15 -7.37 18.91 7.77
C ILE A 15 -7.10 18.69 6.29
N GLY A 16 -7.90 17.82 5.69
CA GLY A 16 -8.06 17.70 4.25
C GLY A 16 -9.51 17.95 3.87
N CYS A 17 -9.77 18.67 2.80
CA CYS A 17 -11.06 18.63 2.12
C CYS A 17 -10.91 17.73 0.93
N LEU A 18 -11.67 16.64 0.92
CA LEU A 18 -11.72 15.67 -0.14
C LEU A 18 -13.01 15.84 -0.93
N HIS A 19 -12.89 15.95 -2.24
CA HIS A 19 -14.01 15.81 -3.16
C HIS A 19 -13.76 14.65 -4.09
N SER A 20 -14.72 13.72 -4.16
CA SER A 20 -14.69 12.59 -5.08
C SER A 20 -16.01 12.46 -5.83
N ASN A 21 -15.93 11.95 -7.04
CA ASN A 21 -17.08 11.56 -7.84
C ASN A 21 -16.78 10.19 -8.48
N VAL A 22 -17.75 9.31 -8.47
CA VAL A 22 -17.68 7.98 -9.05
C VAL A 22 -18.92 7.77 -9.90
N ASP A 23 -18.73 7.52 -11.18
CA ASP A 23 -19.68 6.91 -12.08
C ASP A 23 -19.44 5.40 -12.08
N TYR A 24 -20.42 4.64 -11.63
CA TYR A 24 -20.30 3.18 -11.51
C TYR A 24 -20.58 2.44 -12.83
N ASP A 25 -21.06 3.14 -13.85
CA ASP A 25 -21.53 2.56 -15.12
C ASP A 25 -22.49 1.38 -14.91
N VAL A 26 -23.43 1.52 -13.99
CA VAL A 26 -24.42 0.50 -13.62
C VAL A 26 -25.84 1.03 -13.88
N PRO A 27 -26.62 0.45 -14.78
CA PRO A 27 -27.99 0.90 -15.06
C PRO A 27 -28.87 0.95 -13.80
N GLY A 28 -29.34 2.16 -13.45
CA GLY A 28 -30.19 2.43 -12.30
C GLY A 28 -29.42 2.51 -10.97
N VAL A 29 -28.12 2.75 -11.02
CA VAL A 29 -27.29 3.23 -9.92
C VAL A 29 -26.89 4.66 -10.24
N ASP A 30 -27.14 5.59 -9.32
CA ASP A 30 -26.76 6.98 -9.50
C ASP A 30 -25.26 7.16 -9.18
N ASP A 31 -24.64 8.12 -9.85
CA ASP A 31 -23.26 8.55 -9.52
C ASP A 31 -23.15 8.99 -8.07
N LYS A 32 -22.05 8.66 -7.46
CA LYS A 32 -21.76 9.09 -6.08
C LYS A 32 -20.82 10.30 -6.09
N SER A 33 -21.27 11.40 -5.51
CA SER A 33 -20.44 12.58 -5.26
C SER A 33 -20.31 12.79 -3.76
N THR A 34 -19.07 12.89 -3.28
CA THR A 34 -18.77 13.08 -1.86
C THR A 34 -17.93 14.35 -1.70
N PHE A 35 -18.26 15.19 -0.72
CA PHE A 35 -17.43 16.28 -0.27
C PHE A 35 -17.35 16.24 1.25
N GLU A 36 -16.17 16.02 1.78
CA GLU A 36 -15.97 15.75 3.20
C GLU A 36 -14.67 16.35 3.73
N MET A 37 -14.60 16.51 5.04
CA MET A 37 -13.34 16.68 5.72
C MET A 37 -12.73 15.30 5.89
N SER A 38 -11.54 15.12 5.35
CA SER A 38 -10.81 13.84 5.39
C SER A 38 -9.55 13.97 6.23
N SER A 39 -9.21 12.90 6.87
CA SER A 39 -8.06 12.74 7.73
C SER A 39 -7.02 11.84 7.06
N GLY A 40 -5.73 12.21 7.17
CA GLY A 40 -4.65 11.33 6.74
C GLY A 40 -4.47 11.15 5.22
N ASN A 41 -5.01 12.06 4.38
CA ASN A 41 -4.90 11.95 2.92
C ASN A 41 -3.44 12.06 2.43
N TYR A 42 -2.69 13.08 2.88
CA TYR A 42 -1.26 13.21 2.53
C TYR A 42 -0.41 12.11 3.19
N THR A 43 -0.67 11.81 4.46
CA THR A 43 0.00 10.74 5.21
C THR A 43 -0.88 10.34 6.40
N GLY A 44 -1.05 9.03 6.64
CA GLY A 44 -1.88 8.55 7.77
C GLY A 44 -1.39 9.14 9.09
N ASN A 45 -2.32 9.71 9.87
CA ASN A 45 -1.99 10.25 11.19
C ASN A 45 -1.50 9.16 12.10
N ARG A 46 -0.50 9.49 12.91
CA ARG A 46 0.12 8.52 13.79
C ARG A 46 0.71 9.14 15.04
N VAL A 47 0.65 8.39 16.10
CA VAL A 47 1.36 8.66 17.36
C VAL A 47 2.13 7.41 17.74
N GLY A 48 3.35 7.57 18.22
CA GLY A 48 4.15 6.40 18.57
C GLY A 48 5.29 6.69 19.52
N ILE A 49 5.84 5.61 20.01
CA ILE A 49 7.02 5.59 20.91
C ILE A 49 8.06 4.69 20.26
N LYS A 50 9.29 5.18 20.18
CA LYS A 50 10.45 4.38 19.76
C LYS A 50 11.60 4.56 20.72
N GLY A 51 12.38 3.52 20.87
CA GLY A 51 13.54 3.58 21.74
C GLY A 51 14.62 2.60 21.30
N SER A 52 15.84 2.85 21.75
CA SER A 52 16.97 1.95 21.49
C SER A 52 17.97 1.93 22.62
N GLU A 53 18.65 0.80 22.78
CA GLU A 53 19.74 0.58 23.74
C GLU A 53 20.96 0.03 23.00
N ASP A 54 22.12 0.63 23.26
CA ASP A 54 23.42 0.12 22.83
C ASP A 54 23.83 -1.05 23.74
N LEU A 55 23.94 -2.24 23.17
CA LEU A 55 24.36 -3.47 23.85
C LEU A 55 25.88 -3.61 23.92
N GLY A 56 26.64 -2.71 23.29
CA GLY A 56 28.08 -2.81 23.09
C GLY A 56 28.46 -3.70 21.90
N ASN A 57 29.71 -3.71 21.54
CA ASN A 57 30.26 -4.48 20.41
C ASN A 57 29.58 -4.20 19.08
N GLY A 58 29.11 -2.97 18.86
CA GLY A 58 28.39 -2.59 17.62
C GLY A 58 26.94 -3.09 17.52
N MET A 59 26.37 -3.66 18.58
CA MET A 59 25.01 -4.14 18.61
C MET A 59 24.05 -3.16 19.28
N THR A 60 22.88 -3.00 18.71
CA THR A 60 21.78 -2.20 19.25
C THR A 60 20.50 -3.04 19.27
N VAL A 61 19.75 -2.97 20.35
CA VAL A 61 18.35 -3.42 20.41
C VAL A 61 17.45 -2.20 20.41
N GLY A 62 16.31 -2.27 19.73
CA GLY A 62 15.36 -1.17 19.73
C GLY A 62 13.94 -1.64 19.43
N PHE A 63 12.99 -0.74 19.62
CA PHE A 63 11.59 -0.99 19.37
C PHE A 63 10.90 0.21 18.72
N VAL A 64 9.79 -0.05 18.04
CA VAL A 64 8.85 0.95 17.52
C VAL A 64 7.45 0.48 17.86
N LEU A 65 6.65 1.33 18.49
CA LEU A 65 5.24 1.13 18.77
C LEU A 65 4.49 2.31 18.17
N GLU A 66 3.65 2.08 17.16
CA GLU A 66 2.95 3.11 16.39
C GLU A 66 1.46 2.79 16.30
N ASN A 67 0.64 3.77 16.67
CA ASN A 67 -0.81 3.77 16.49
C ASN A 67 -1.22 4.76 15.41
N GLY A 68 -2.24 4.41 14.62
CA GLY A 68 -2.91 5.32 13.69
C GLY A 68 -4.20 5.86 14.29
N PHE A 69 -4.58 7.06 13.91
CA PHE A 69 -5.83 7.66 14.33
C PHE A 69 -6.40 8.59 13.25
N ASP A 70 -7.71 8.79 13.27
CA ASP A 70 -8.38 9.75 12.44
C ASP A 70 -8.55 11.07 13.20
N SER A 71 -8.04 12.16 12.64
CA SER A 71 -7.99 13.45 13.32
C SER A 71 -9.26 14.27 13.16
N ASP A 72 -10.15 13.89 12.27
CA ASP A 72 -11.46 14.50 12.03
C ASP A 72 -12.51 14.07 13.07
N ASP A 73 -12.42 12.83 13.58
CA ASP A 73 -13.38 12.30 14.56
C ASP A 73 -12.72 11.72 15.85
N GLY A 74 -11.39 11.51 15.83
CA GLY A 74 -10.63 11.00 16.97
C GLY A 74 -10.64 9.49 17.13
N SER A 75 -11.13 8.75 16.16
CA SER A 75 -11.13 7.29 16.17
C SER A 75 -9.74 6.69 15.90
N PHE A 76 -9.58 5.38 16.18
CA PHE A 76 -8.38 4.66 15.76
C PHE A 76 -8.47 4.26 14.28
N ASP A 77 -7.35 4.41 13.54
CA ASP A 77 -7.19 4.04 12.12
C ASP A 77 -7.38 2.52 11.86
N SER A 78 -7.13 1.66 12.83
CA SER A 78 -7.17 0.22 12.64
C SER A 78 -7.91 -0.52 13.74
N ASN A 79 -9.07 -1.05 13.42
CA ASN A 79 -9.83 -2.10 14.13
C ASN A 79 -9.57 -2.25 15.65
N GLU A 80 -9.40 -1.14 16.39
CA GLU A 80 -9.15 -1.10 17.84
C GLU A 80 -7.77 -1.63 18.29
N ASP A 81 -6.86 -1.96 17.38
CA ASP A 81 -5.50 -2.37 17.75
C ASP A 81 -4.70 -1.21 18.32
N LEU A 82 -4.18 -1.36 19.55
CA LEU A 82 -3.41 -0.30 20.22
C LEU A 82 -2.16 0.14 19.43
N PHE A 83 -1.51 -0.75 18.69
CA PHE A 83 -0.35 -0.46 17.84
C PHE A 83 -0.53 -1.06 16.45
N GLY A 84 -1.67 -0.76 15.82
CA GLY A 84 -2.07 -1.34 14.54
C GLY A 84 -1.14 -1.01 13.37
N ARG A 85 -0.33 0.05 13.46
CA ARG A 85 0.61 0.44 12.40
C ARG A 85 1.95 -0.28 12.51
N GLU A 86 2.56 -0.31 13.69
CA GLU A 86 3.80 -1.03 13.93
C GLU A 86 3.94 -1.41 15.42
N ALA A 87 4.26 -2.68 15.68
CA ALA A 87 4.64 -3.19 16.99
C ALA A 87 5.91 -4.04 16.81
N LEU A 88 7.05 -3.37 16.75
CA LEU A 88 8.33 -3.91 16.31
C LEU A 88 9.35 -3.93 17.43
N LEU A 89 9.99 -5.07 17.62
CA LEU A 89 11.30 -5.22 18.30
C LEU A 89 12.36 -5.55 17.25
N TYR A 90 13.55 -4.96 17.35
CA TYR A 90 14.64 -5.27 16.43
C TYR A 90 15.99 -5.35 17.11
N VAL A 91 16.90 -6.10 16.49
CA VAL A 91 18.33 -6.12 16.81
C VAL A 91 19.11 -5.75 15.55
N GLU A 92 20.09 -4.86 15.68
CA GLU A 92 20.93 -4.36 14.59
C GLU A 92 22.40 -4.45 14.97
N GLY A 93 23.26 -4.77 14.00
CA GLY A 93 24.71 -4.87 14.17
C GLY A 93 25.43 -5.03 12.84
N ASP A 94 26.68 -5.48 12.87
CA ASP A 94 27.48 -5.73 11.65
C ASP A 94 26.84 -6.78 10.72
N PHE A 95 25.95 -7.63 11.25
CA PHE A 95 25.18 -8.62 10.49
C PHE A 95 23.98 -8.03 9.75
N GLY A 96 23.66 -6.74 9.95
CA GLY A 96 22.46 -6.09 9.48
C GLY A 96 21.40 -5.93 10.56
N LYS A 97 20.13 -5.94 10.19
CA LYS A 97 18.98 -5.71 11.10
C LYS A 97 17.98 -6.85 11.00
N VAL A 98 17.59 -7.39 12.15
CA VAL A 98 16.50 -8.38 12.26
C VAL A 98 15.39 -7.77 13.09
N GLY A 99 14.14 -7.84 12.60
CA GLY A 99 12.97 -7.34 13.28
C GLY A 99 11.92 -8.42 13.51
N PHE A 100 11.12 -8.27 14.57
CA PHE A 100 10.09 -9.20 15.00
C PHE A 100 8.82 -8.44 15.38
N GLY A 101 7.66 -8.92 14.99
CA GLY A 101 6.36 -8.40 15.39
C GLY A 101 5.48 -7.96 14.22
N ARG A 102 4.55 -7.02 14.48
CA ARG A 102 3.69 -6.43 13.45
C ARG A 102 4.43 -5.31 12.73
N MET A 103 4.46 -5.36 11.41
CA MET A 103 5.16 -4.36 10.59
C MET A 103 4.65 -4.35 9.15
N GLY A 104 5.10 -3.34 8.38
CA GLY A 104 4.86 -3.28 6.95
C GLY A 104 5.45 -4.48 6.20
N ILE A 105 4.68 -5.05 5.27
CA ILE A 105 5.22 -6.06 4.34
C ILE A 105 6.29 -5.43 3.45
N LEU A 106 7.14 -6.27 2.87
CA LEU A 106 8.30 -5.79 2.09
C LEU A 106 7.88 -4.87 0.94
N ASN A 107 6.78 -5.21 0.26
CA ASN A 107 6.23 -4.46 -0.87
C ASN A 107 5.27 -3.32 -0.44
N SER A 108 5.19 -3.01 0.85
CA SER A 108 4.45 -1.84 1.33
C SER A 108 5.24 -0.55 1.12
N THR A 109 4.53 0.57 1.06
CA THR A 109 5.14 1.90 1.06
C THR A 109 5.52 2.39 2.46
N ALA A 110 5.03 1.76 3.52
CA ALA A 110 5.16 2.21 4.91
C ALA A 110 5.61 1.09 5.86
N GLY A 111 6.39 1.46 6.87
CA GLY A 111 6.93 0.57 7.90
C GLY A 111 8.46 0.49 7.89
N SER A 112 9.03 0.05 9.02
CA SER A 112 10.49 0.08 9.26
C SER A 112 11.30 -0.83 8.33
N PHE A 113 10.68 -1.87 7.77
CA PHE A 113 11.31 -2.84 6.86
C PHE A 113 10.77 -2.79 5.43
N ALA A 114 9.73 -2.01 5.17
CA ALA A 114 9.14 -1.88 3.84
C ALA A 114 10.11 -1.18 2.87
N ILE A 115 10.12 -1.64 1.62
CA ILE A 115 10.93 -1.06 0.53
C ILE A 115 10.10 -0.79 -0.73
N GLY A 116 8.78 -1.01 -0.68
CA GLY A 116 7.88 -0.97 -1.83
C GLY A 116 7.51 0.43 -2.34
N ASN A 117 8.22 1.48 -1.94
CA ASN A 117 7.91 2.84 -2.38
C ASN A 117 8.63 3.17 -3.70
N PHE A 118 7.90 3.08 -4.82
CA PHE A 118 8.43 3.25 -6.18
C PHE A 118 7.86 4.46 -6.92
N THR A 119 7.06 5.29 -6.26
CA THR A 119 6.37 6.43 -6.87
C THR A 119 6.76 7.74 -6.20
N PRO A 120 6.45 8.89 -6.79
CA PRO A 120 6.71 10.19 -6.16
C PRO A 120 5.83 10.50 -4.94
N TRP A 121 4.81 9.67 -4.66
CA TRP A 121 3.79 9.95 -3.63
C TRP A 121 4.21 9.57 -2.20
N GLY A 122 5.33 8.86 -2.04
CA GLY A 122 5.77 8.43 -0.72
C GLY A 122 4.83 7.38 -0.12
N THR A 123 4.35 7.64 1.10
CA THR A 123 3.54 6.69 1.88
C THR A 123 2.06 7.10 1.97
N GLY A 124 1.62 8.07 1.19
CA GLY A 124 0.29 8.64 1.32
C GLY A 124 -0.31 9.15 0.02
N TRP A 125 -1.08 10.23 0.11
CA TRP A 125 -1.86 10.90 -0.92
C TRP A 125 -3.15 10.15 -1.30
N GLY A 126 -3.72 9.38 -0.36
CA GLY A 126 -4.97 8.66 -0.56
C GLY A 126 -4.95 7.73 -1.77
N ALA A 127 -6.05 7.64 -2.50
CA ALA A 127 -6.14 6.82 -3.70
C ALA A 127 -5.21 7.32 -4.82
N VAL A 128 -4.94 8.62 -4.90
CA VAL A 128 -4.03 9.24 -5.88
C VAL A 128 -2.61 8.68 -5.79
N GLY A 129 -2.13 8.42 -4.58
CA GLY A 129 -0.80 7.87 -4.32
C GLY A 129 -0.74 6.35 -4.23
N ASP A 130 -1.87 5.66 -4.28
CA ASP A 130 -1.93 4.22 -4.03
C ASP A 130 -1.48 3.37 -5.22
N GLN A 131 -0.20 3.02 -5.22
CA GLN A 131 0.38 2.16 -6.26
C GLN A 131 -0.20 0.74 -6.27
N SER A 132 -0.84 0.29 -5.17
CA SER A 132 -1.44 -1.05 -5.12
C SER A 132 -2.64 -1.20 -6.05
N LEU A 133 -3.25 -0.09 -6.47
CA LEU A 133 -4.30 -0.08 -7.50
C LEU A 133 -3.80 -0.63 -8.84
N ILE A 134 -2.52 -0.44 -9.14
CA ILE A 134 -1.89 -0.82 -10.42
C ILE A 134 -1.09 -2.13 -10.31
N PHE A 135 -0.65 -2.49 -9.10
CA PHE A 135 0.25 -3.65 -8.93
C PHE A 135 -0.45 -4.92 -8.43
N GLY A 136 -1.77 -4.99 -8.56
CA GLY A 136 -2.54 -6.21 -8.27
C GLY A 136 -2.32 -6.70 -6.85
N ALA A 137 -2.64 -5.90 -5.84
CA ALA A 137 -2.28 -6.27 -4.50
C ALA A 137 -3.25 -5.74 -3.44
N ASN A 138 -4.32 -6.45 -3.22
CA ASN A 138 -5.15 -6.22 -2.04
C ASN A 138 -4.75 -7.17 -0.90
N ILE A 139 -3.47 -7.13 -0.50
CA ILE A 139 -2.90 -8.04 0.51
C ILE A 139 -2.65 -7.38 1.86
N GLY A 140 -3.20 -6.20 2.05
CA GLY A 140 -2.89 -5.38 3.21
C GLY A 140 -1.47 -4.79 3.17
N SER A 141 -1.25 -3.75 3.92
CA SER A 141 0.06 -3.08 3.98
C SER A 141 0.92 -3.54 5.16
N ARG A 142 0.33 -4.21 6.14
CA ARG A 142 0.97 -4.65 7.39
C ARG A 142 0.45 -6.01 7.80
N TRP A 143 1.37 -6.84 8.32
CA TRP A 143 1.06 -8.20 8.76
C TRP A 143 1.60 -8.47 10.15
N ASP A 144 0.99 -9.43 10.84
CA ASP A 144 1.35 -9.87 12.17
C ASP A 144 2.40 -10.97 12.14
N ASN A 145 2.99 -11.24 13.29
CA ASN A 145 3.86 -12.39 13.52
C ASN A 145 5.00 -12.50 12.51
N MET A 146 5.60 -11.35 12.17
CA MET A 146 6.64 -11.27 11.15
C MET A 146 8.04 -11.40 11.72
N ILE A 147 8.90 -12.04 10.93
CA ILE A 147 10.36 -11.90 11.01
C ILE A 147 10.81 -11.20 9.74
N SER A 148 11.61 -10.14 9.91
CA SER A 148 12.22 -9.40 8.80
C SER A 148 13.72 -9.30 8.97
N TYR A 149 14.43 -9.41 7.86
CA TYR A 149 15.87 -9.22 7.79
C TYR A 149 16.23 -8.17 6.74
N ARG A 150 17.20 -7.31 7.08
CA ARG A 150 17.85 -6.38 6.16
C ARG A 150 19.35 -6.50 6.33
N SER A 151 20.07 -6.82 5.25
CA SER A 151 21.52 -6.95 5.26
C SER A 151 22.22 -5.60 5.50
N PRO A 152 23.49 -5.61 5.89
CA PRO A 152 24.35 -4.44 5.70
C PRO A 152 24.36 -4.02 4.23
N GLU A 153 24.66 -2.75 3.97
CA GLU A 153 24.85 -2.27 2.60
C GLU A 153 26.25 -2.64 2.11
N PHE A 154 26.32 -3.23 0.93
CA PHE A 154 27.56 -3.54 0.26
C PHE A 154 27.54 -2.99 -1.18
N ALA A 155 28.45 -2.07 -1.46
CA ALA A 155 28.54 -1.40 -2.78
C ALA A 155 27.19 -0.83 -3.27
N GLY A 156 26.39 -0.29 -2.37
CA GLY A 156 25.06 0.26 -2.65
C GLY A 156 23.93 -0.77 -2.67
N VAL A 157 24.23 -2.07 -2.54
CA VAL A 157 23.22 -3.14 -2.52
C VAL A 157 22.85 -3.50 -1.09
N GLN A 158 21.55 -3.64 -0.80
CA GLN A 158 21.01 -4.29 0.39
C GLN A 158 20.05 -5.42 0.00
N ILE A 159 20.08 -6.51 0.75
CA ILE A 159 19.15 -7.64 0.61
C ILE A 159 18.14 -7.59 1.74
N HIS A 160 16.90 -7.92 1.43
CA HIS A 160 15.78 -7.90 2.36
C HIS A 160 15.03 -9.23 2.26
N ALA A 161 14.60 -9.76 3.41
CA ALA A 161 13.76 -10.95 3.47
C ALA A 161 12.70 -10.81 4.56
N GLN A 162 11.51 -11.33 4.31
CA GLN A 162 10.42 -11.36 5.29
C GLN A 162 9.70 -12.69 5.28
N TYR A 163 9.21 -13.06 6.44
CA TYR A 163 8.30 -14.18 6.65
C TYR A 163 7.28 -13.83 7.72
N SER A 164 6.01 -14.18 7.51
CA SER A 164 4.95 -14.12 8.53
C SER A 164 4.50 -15.53 8.91
N PHE A 165 4.38 -15.77 10.22
CA PHE A 165 3.83 -17.02 10.78
C PHE A 165 2.31 -17.07 10.79
N GLY A 166 1.66 -15.93 10.56
CA GLY A 166 0.21 -15.78 10.50
C GLY A 166 -0.17 -14.33 10.19
N ALA A 167 -0.92 -14.17 9.10
CA ALA A 167 -1.14 -12.87 8.49
C ALA A 167 -2.04 -11.94 9.29
N ASN A 168 -3.11 -12.45 9.80
CA ASN A 168 -4.15 -11.66 10.40
C ASN A 168 -4.83 -12.47 11.48
N THR A 169 -4.57 -12.12 12.72
CA THR A 169 -5.11 -12.84 13.87
C THR A 169 -6.49 -12.32 14.31
N THR A 170 -7.14 -11.50 13.49
CA THR A 170 -8.52 -11.09 13.73
C THR A 170 -9.48 -12.22 13.35
N GLY A 171 -9.80 -13.07 14.30
CA GLY A 171 -10.74 -14.17 14.10
C GLY A 171 -10.22 -15.50 14.60
N ASP A 172 -10.64 -16.59 13.95
CA ASP A 172 -10.32 -17.97 14.34
C ASP A 172 -8.93 -18.44 13.89
N GLU A 173 -8.12 -17.59 13.27
CA GLU A 173 -6.77 -17.93 12.82
C GLU A 173 -5.83 -18.06 14.02
N VAL A 174 -5.18 -19.22 14.10
CA VAL A 174 -4.21 -19.53 15.15
C VAL A 174 -2.85 -19.71 14.52
N GLU A 175 -1.92 -18.86 14.91
CA GLU A 175 -0.51 -18.95 14.49
C GLU A 175 0.03 -20.39 14.55
N GLY A 176 0.74 -20.77 13.49
CA GLY A 176 1.38 -22.10 13.40
C GLY A 176 0.47 -23.24 12.97
N LYS A 177 -0.81 -23.01 12.74
CA LYS A 177 -1.70 -24.02 12.14
C LYS A 177 -1.57 -24.03 10.62
N THR A 178 -1.96 -25.13 10.00
CA THR A 178 -1.96 -25.33 8.54
C THR A 178 -3.04 -24.49 7.84
N THR A 179 -3.98 -23.94 8.58
CA THR A 179 -5.10 -23.11 8.11
C THR A 179 -4.83 -21.60 8.22
N THR A 180 -3.59 -21.19 8.44
CA THR A 180 -3.21 -19.80 8.65
C THR A 180 -2.48 -19.26 7.44
N ASP A 181 -2.89 -18.11 6.94
CA ASP A 181 -2.24 -17.40 5.84
C ASP A 181 -0.80 -17.02 6.19
N ARG A 182 0.09 -17.14 5.23
CA ARG A 182 1.52 -16.84 5.40
C ARG A 182 2.04 -15.95 4.30
N TYR A 183 2.96 -15.08 4.67
CA TYR A 183 3.63 -14.18 3.73
C TYR A 183 5.11 -14.51 3.62
N TYR A 184 5.62 -14.46 2.40
CA TYR A 184 7.03 -14.66 2.07
C TYR A 184 7.48 -13.53 1.17
N ALA A 185 8.64 -12.95 1.43
CA ALA A 185 9.21 -11.96 0.53
C ALA A 185 10.73 -11.99 0.53
N LEU A 186 11.28 -11.75 -0.66
CA LEU A 186 12.69 -11.48 -0.89
C LEU A 186 12.82 -10.24 -1.76
N GLY A 187 13.72 -9.34 -1.40
CA GLY A 187 13.95 -8.13 -2.15
C GLY A 187 15.39 -7.66 -2.12
N ALA A 188 15.69 -6.76 -3.03
CA ALA A 188 16.97 -6.06 -3.08
C ALA A 188 16.76 -4.59 -3.40
N THR A 189 17.55 -3.73 -2.78
CA THR A 189 17.67 -2.32 -3.14
C THR A 189 19.08 -2.03 -3.63
N TYR A 190 19.21 -1.10 -4.59
CA TYR A 190 20.50 -0.58 -5.04
C TYR A 190 20.47 0.93 -5.08
N LYS A 191 21.50 1.56 -4.51
CA LYS A 191 21.66 3.01 -4.48
C LYS A 191 23.06 3.40 -4.96
N ASN A 192 23.12 4.32 -5.92
CA ASN A 192 24.38 4.86 -6.39
C ASN A 192 24.17 6.28 -6.93
N GLY A 193 24.68 7.29 -6.23
CA GLY A 193 24.43 8.69 -6.56
C GLY A 193 22.94 9.01 -6.58
N GLY A 194 22.44 9.51 -7.71
CA GLY A 194 21.02 9.78 -7.92
C GLY A 194 20.17 8.55 -8.22
N LEU A 195 20.77 7.39 -8.52
CA LEU A 195 20.06 6.17 -8.91
C LEU A 195 19.57 5.41 -7.68
N ASN A 196 18.27 5.06 -7.67
CA ASN A 196 17.66 4.09 -6.76
C ASN A 196 16.97 3.01 -7.59
N LEU A 197 17.26 1.74 -7.28
CA LEU A 197 16.57 0.59 -7.89
C LEU A 197 16.05 -0.33 -6.78
N ILE A 198 14.93 -0.98 -7.05
CA ILE A 198 14.30 -1.93 -6.14
C ILE A 198 13.77 -3.11 -6.95
N GLY A 199 13.90 -4.30 -6.38
CA GLY A 199 13.26 -5.51 -6.88
C GLY A 199 12.72 -6.32 -5.71
N ILE A 200 11.48 -6.82 -5.82
CA ILE A 200 10.82 -7.62 -4.80
C ILE A 200 10.12 -8.80 -5.49
N VAL A 201 10.22 -9.96 -4.87
CA VAL A 201 9.36 -11.11 -5.13
C VAL A 201 8.66 -11.42 -3.82
N ASP A 202 7.34 -11.44 -3.84
CA ASP A 202 6.54 -11.79 -2.67
C ASP A 202 5.38 -12.73 -3.02
N SER A 203 4.94 -13.49 -2.02
CA SER A 203 3.90 -14.50 -2.14
C SER A 203 3.09 -14.55 -0.84
N ILE A 204 1.79 -14.78 -0.99
CA ILE A 204 0.89 -15.16 0.08
C ILE A 204 0.45 -16.58 -0.17
N ASN A 205 0.68 -17.44 0.83
CA ASN A 205 0.08 -18.74 0.90
C ASN A 205 -1.25 -18.60 1.65
N GLU A 206 -2.33 -18.48 0.90
CA GLU A 206 -3.68 -18.33 1.44
C GLU A 206 -4.25 -19.68 1.88
N LYS A 207 -4.99 -19.68 2.99
CA LYS A 207 -5.62 -20.87 3.55
C LYS A 207 -7.09 -20.61 3.85
N HIS A 208 -7.92 -21.59 3.60
CA HIS A 208 -9.33 -21.56 3.95
C HIS A 208 -9.62 -22.36 5.21
N ALA A 209 -10.83 -22.13 5.76
CA ALA A 209 -11.34 -22.97 6.86
C ALA A 209 -11.38 -24.45 6.44
N ALA A 210 -11.12 -25.32 7.40
CA ALA A 210 -11.08 -26.77 7.15
C ALA A 210 -12.34 -27.27 6.42
N GLY A 211 -12.15 -27.91 5.26
CA GLY A 211 -13.24 -28.50 4.47
C GLY A 211 -13.60 -27.73 3.18
N THR A 212 -12.92 -26.65 2.88
CA THR A 212 -12.97 -25.95 1.59
C THR A 212 -11.62 -26.09 0.87
N GLU A 213 -11.62 -25.98 -0.46
CA GLU A 213 -10.37 -25.91 -1.21
C GLU A 213 -9.63 -24.61 -0.87
N ASP A 214 -8.30 -24.68 -0.69
CA ASP A 214 -7.48 -23.48 -0.50
C ASP A 214 -7.41 -22.72 -1.84
N PRO A 215 -7.37 -21.36 -1.83
CA PRO A 215 -7.03 -20.58 -3.00
C PRO A 215 -5.61 -20.87 -3.47
N ASP A 216 -5.32 -20.57 -4.71
CA ASP A 216 -3.95 -20.59 -5.21
C ASP A 216 -3.08 -19.54 -4.51
N ASP A 217 -1.80 -19.82 -4.35
CA ASP A 217 -0.85 -18.92 -3.71
C ASP A 217 -0.58 -17.72 -4.60
N THR A 218 -0.79 -16.51 -4.08
CA THR A 218 -0.44 -15.29 -4.80
C THR A 218 1.06 -15.21 -5.05
N LEU A 219 1.47 -14.89 -6.28
CA LEU A 219 2.84 -14.54 -6.62
C LEU A 219 2.88 -13.13 -7.19
N ARG A 220 3.79 -12.29 -6.68
CA ARG A 220 4.03 -10.97 -7.26
C ARG A 220 5.53 -10.71 -7.42
N VAL A 221 5.88 -10.15 -8.57
CA VAL A 221 7.23 -9.67 -8.88
C VAL A 221 7.14 -8.18 -9.18
N THR A 222 7.79 -7.36 -8.36
CA THR A 222 7.79 -5.90 -8.52
C THR A 222 9.21 -5.39 -8.74
N ILE A 223 9.37 -4.53 -9.73
CA ILE A 223 10.61 -3.82 -9.99
C ILE A 223 10.32 -2.33 -10.05
N GLY A 224 11.25 -1.52 -9.62
CA GLY A 224 11.10 -0.07 -9.69
C GLY A 224 12.43 0.66 -9.61
N GLY A 225 12.40 1.89 -10.06
CA GLY A 225 13.57 2.75 -10.00
C GLY A 225 13.24 4.22 -10.15
N SER A 226 14.18 5.03 -9.70
CA SER A 226 14.17 6.48 -9.89
C SER A 226 15.59 6.99 -10.07
N TYR A 227 15.72 8.12 -10.77
CA TYR A 227 16.98 8.83 -10.87
C TYR A 227 16.80 10.31 -10.55
N ASP A 228 17.53 10.82 -9.57
CA ASP A 228 17.50 12.22 -9.20
C ASP A 228 18.51 13.03 -10.03
N PHE A 229 17.99 13.85 -10.95
CA PHE A 229 18.77 14.78 -11.75
C PHE A 229 18.97 16.15 -11.07
N GLY A 230 18.41 16.34 -9.86
CA GLY A 230 18.40 17.61 -9.15
C GLY A 230 17.33 18.61 -9.60
N VAL A 231 16.94 18.58 -10.87
CA VAL A 231 15.88 19.43 -11.45
C VAL A 231 14.58 18.67 -11.67
N VAL A 232 14.65 17.36 -11.82
CA VAL A 232 13.52 16.44 -11.96
C VAL A 232 13.97 15.07 -11.48
N LYS A 233 13.06 14.32 -10.87
CA LYS A 233 13.27 12.94 -10.46
C LYS A 233 12.19 12.07 -11.11
N PRO A 234 12.48 11.44 -12.27
CA PRO A 234 11.60 10.44 -12.85
C PRO A 234 11.58 9.15 -12.04
N TYR A 235 10.44 8.43 -12.16
CA TYR A 235 10.18 7.12 -11.60
C TYR A 235 9.61 6.21 -12.67
N LEU A 236 10.01 4.96 -12.64
CA LEU A 236 9.43 3.89 -13.43
C LEU A 236 9.31 2.66 -12.54
N SER A 237 8.15 2.06 -12.51
CA SER A 237 7.89 0.83 -11.76
C SER A 237 6.92 -0.07 -12.51
N ALA A 238 7.07 -1.37 -12.32
CA ALA A 238 6.20 -2.39 -12.90
C ALA A 238 6.06 -3.56 -11.94
N ALA A 239 4.90 -4.21 -11.97
CA ALA A 239 4.64 -5.45 -11.30
C ALA A 239 4.01 -6.46 -12.27
N TYR A 240 4.40 -7.71 -12.13
CA TYR A 240 3.67 -8.88 -12.61
C TYR A 240 3.06 -9.57 -11.39
N PHE A 241 1.83 -10.02 -11.52
CA PHE A 241 1.14 -10.74 -10.45
C PHE A 241 0.35 -11.92 -11.02
N LYS A 242 0.22 -12.93 -10.20
CA LYS A 242 -0.52 -14.15 -10.47
C LYS A 242 -1.34 -14.53 -9.25
N ASP A 243 -2.56 -15.02 -9.47
CA ASP A 243 -3.51 -15.41 -8.43
C ASP A 243 -3.71 -14.29 -7.39
N ALA A 244 -3.79 -13.02 -7.85
CA ALA A 244 -3.80 -11.83 -7.00
C ALA A 244 -5.21 -11.29 -6.81
N ARG A 245 -5.48 -10.77 -5.60
CA ARG A 245 -6.70 -10.02 -5.33
C ARG A 245 -6.55 -8.57 -5.78
N MET A 246 -7.54 -8.06 -6.52
CA MET A 246 -7.52 -6.67 -6.97
C MET A 246 -7.98 -5.71 -5.88
N LYS A 247 -7.33 -4.55 -5.81
CA LYS A 247 -7.80 -3.43 -5.01
C LYS A 247 -8.70 -2.53 -5.83
N SER A 248 -9.84 -2.15 -5.24
CA SER A 248 -10.70 -1.13 -5.82
C SER A 248 -10.28 0.27 -5.38
N TRP A 249 -10.52 1.23 -6.27
CA TRP A 249 -10.48 2.66 -5.99
C TRP A 249 -11.87 3.23 -5.69
N MET A 250 -12.93 2.45 -5.94
CA MET A 250 -14.32 2.80 -5.70
C MET A 250 -14.80 2.26 -4.37
N ASP A 251 -15.74 2.96 -3.74
CA ASP A 251 -16.54 2.41 -2.66
C ASP A 251 -17.58 1.42 -3.19
N SER A 252 -18.09 0.56 -2.30
CA SER A 252 -19.24 -0.28 -2.63
C SER A 252 -20.49 0.58 -2.83
N TYR A 253 -21.31 0.24 -3.81
CA TYR A 253 -22.64 0.83 -3.98
C TYR A 253 -23.72 -0.11 -3.43
N ASN A 254 -24.78 0.49 -2.86
CA ASN A 254 -25.95 -0.23 -2.38
C ASN A 254 -27.20 0.51 -2.83
N THR A 255 -27.95 -0.04 -3.77
CA THR A 255 -29.25 0.46 -4.20
C THR A 255 -30.31 -0.63 -4.02
N GLU A 256 -31.56 -0.25 -3.79
CA GLU A 256 -32.68 -1.18 -3.52
C GLU A 256 -32.68 -2.39 -4.46
N GLY A 257 -32.28 -3.56 -3.94
CA GLY A 257 -32.26 -4.83 -4.67
C GLY A 257 -31.06 -5.05 -5.58
N LYS A 258 -30.10 -4.12 -5.64
CA LYS A 258 -28.83 -4.25 -6.36
C LYS A 258 -27.70 -3.92 -5.38
N THR A 259 -27.17 -4.93 -4.75
CA THR A 259 -25.94 -4.79 -3.98
C THR A 259 -24.79 -5.15 -4.91
N GLY A 260 -24.07 -4.16 -5.36
CA GLY A 260 -22.80 -4.35 -6.04
C GLY A 260 -21.73 -3.99 -5.03
N THR A 261 -21.19 -4.98 -4.42
CA THR A 261 -19.84 -4.85 -3.89
C THR A 261 -18.91 -5.03 -5.07
N LEU A 262 -17.74 -4.46 -4.97
CA LEU A 262 -16.58 -4.84 -5.77
C LEU A 262 -16.15 -6.30 -5.49
N ASP A 263 -17.08 -7.15 -5.07
CA ASP A 263 -16.95 -8.59 -5.03
C ASP A 263 -16.54 -9.15 -6.39
N GLN A 264 -16.77 -8.39 -7.46
CA GLN A 264 -16.29 -8.67 -8.81
C GLN A 264 -14.75 -8.60 -8.92
N LEU A 265 -14.09 -7.86 -8.04
CA LEU A 265 -12.63 -7.84 -7.95
C LEU A 265 -12.07 -8.87 -6.94
N LYS A 266 -12.95 -9.56 -6.22
CA LYS A 266 -12.59 -10.75 -5.45
C LYS A 266 -12.41 -11.88 -6.44
N GLY A 267 -11.24 -12.38 -6.56
CA GLY A 267 -10.90 -13.46 -7.44
C GLY A 267 -9.42 -13.50 -7.63
N ASP A 268 -8.97 -14.55 -8.23
CA ASP A 268 -7.57 -14.74 -8.54
C ASP A 268 -7.33 -14.15 -9.94
N TRP A 269 -6.60 -13.07 -9.99
CA TRP A 269 -6.29 -12.31 -11.20
C TRP A 269 -4.83 -12.50 -11.56
N ASP A 270 -4.57 -12.77 -12.83
CA ASP A 270 -3.25 -12.75 -13.42
C ASP A 270 -3.07 -11.50 -14.25
N GLY A 271 -1.93 -10.82 -14.14
CA GLY A 271 -1.74 -9.61 -14.90
C GLY A 271 -0.44 -8.88 -14.64
N TYR A 272 -0.40 -7.66 -15.14
CA TYR A 272 0.73 -6.77 -14.93
C TYR A 272 0.28 -5.32 -14.81
N GLY A 273 1.11 -4.51 -14.14
CA GLY A 273 0.90 -3.08 -14.05
C GLY A 273 2.19 -2.30 -14.22
N VAL A 274 2.07 -1.07 -14.72
CA VAL A 274 3.18 -0.15 -14.93
C VAL A 274 2.79 1.23 -14.42
N ILE A 275 3.70 1.89 -13.69
CA ILE A 275 3.56 3.28 -13.28
C ILE A 275 4.77 4.07 -13.77
N ILE A 276 4.51 5.18 -14.45
CA ILE A 276 5.50 6.20 -14.80
C ILE A 276 5.18 7.44 -13.98
N GLY A 277 6.19 8.04 -13.35
CA GLY A 277 6.00 9.22 -12.52
C GLY A 277 7.17 10.19 -12.57
N ALA A 278 6.95 11.36 -12.03
CA ALA A 278 7.99 12.35 -11.84
C ALA A 278 7.69 13.25 -10.63
N SER A 279 8.76 13.72 -9.98
CA SER A 279 8.69 14.86 -9.07
C SER A 279 9.68 15.94 -9.50
N ALA A 280 9.32 17.20 -9.30
CA ALA A 280 10.19 18.32 -9.65
C ALA A 280 9.98 19.51 -8.69
N PRO A 281 11.05 20.20 -8.29
CA PRO A 281 10.93 21.49 -7.61
C PRO A 281 10.16 22.50 -8.49
N LEU A 282 9.17 23.15 -7.92
CA LEU A 282 8.34 24.13 -8.61
C LEU A 282 7.93 25.24 -7.64
N VAL A 283 8.26 26.49 -7.94
CA VAL A 283 7.81 27.69 -7.20
C VAL A 283 7.91 27.56 -5.68
N GLY A 284 9.06 27.04 -5.20
CA GLY A 284 9.32 26.87 -3.76
C GLY A 284 8.71 25.63 -3.10
N GLY A 285 7.93 24.85 -3.83
CA GLY A 285 7.39 23.56 -3.43
C GLY A 285 7.87 22.44 -4.34
N THR A 286 7.17 21.31 -4.32
CA THR A 286 7.43 20.13 -5.17
C THR A 286 6.15 19.71 -5.88
N ALA A 287 6.21 19.60 -7.19
CA ALA A 287 5.15 19.01 -8.00
C ALA A 287 5.39 17.53 -8.22
N HIS A 288 4.31 16.75 -8.27
CA HIS A 288 4.29 15.30 -8.49
C HIS A 288 3.30 14.94 -9.58
N MET A 289 3.61 13.91 -10.36
CA MET A 289 2.67 13.33 -11.30
C MET A 289 2.93 11.83 -11.49
N THR A 290 1.87 11.09 -11.79
CA THR A 290 1.94 9.70 -12.22
C THR A 290 0.90 9.37 -13.28
N ILE A 291 1.24 8.38 -14.10
CA ILE A 291 0.33 7.68 -15.01
C ILE A 291 0.51 6.20 -14.70
N GLY A 292 -0.58 5.50 -14.45
CA GLY A 292 -0.61 4.05 -14.21
C GLY A 292 -1.46 3.34 -15.26
N TYR A 293 -1.03 2.15 -15.60
CA TYR A 293 -1.73 1.21 -16.48
C TYR A 293 -1.65 -0.19 -15.87
N MET A 294 -2.76 -0.91 -15.87
CA MET A 294 -2.83 -2.30 -15.47
C MET A 294 -3.71 -3.06 -16.48
N ASP A 295 -3.33 -4.30 -16.72
CA ASP A 295 -4.05 -5.26 -17.54
C ASP A 295 -4.05 -6.59 -16.79
N ALA A 296 -5.24 -7.17 -16.58
CA ALA A 296 -5.41 -8.37 -15.78
C ALA A 296 -6.58 -9.21 -16.29
N GLU A 297 -6.44 -10.52 -16.19
CA GLU A 297 -7.44 -11.53 -16.56
C GLU A 297 -7.80 -12.35 -15.32
N ALA A 298 -9.11 -12.51 -15.05
CA ALA A 298 -9.61 -13.37 -13.98
C ALA A 298 -9.58 -14.85 -14.40
N GLN A 299 -9.12 -15.71 -13.48
CA GLN A 299 -9.09 -17.16 -13.70
C GLN A 299 -10.52 -17.72 -13.76
N LYS A 300 -10.76 -18.67 -14.70
CA LYS A 300 -12.08 -19.24 -14.97
C LYS A 300 -12.69 -19.99 -13.78
N ASP A 301 -11.88 -20.58 -12.92
CA ASP A 301 -12.35 -21.48 -11.86
C ASP A 301 -12.89 -20.73 -10.64
N TYR A 302 -12.46 -19.48 -10.39
CA TYR A 302 -12.90 -18.68 -9.25
C TYR A 302 -14.18 -17.89 -9.52
N VAL A 303 -14.47 -17.60 -10.78
CA VAL A 303 -15.64 -16.80 -11.21
C VAL A 303 -16.95 -17.60 -11.15
N ALA A 304 -16.95 -18.82 -10.65
CA ALA A 304 -18.12 -19.71 -10.61
C ALA A 304 -19.35 -19.11 -9.87
N THR A 305 -19.17 -18.10 -9.05
CA THR A 305 -20.27 -17.35 -8.42
C THR A 305 -20.73 -16.13 -9.22
N PHE A 306 -19.90 -15.63 -10.15
CA PHE A 306 -20.18 -14.40 -10.91
C PHE A 306 -20.13 -14.59 -12.42
N ASP A 307 -19.06 -15.14 -13.00
CA ASP A 307 -18.98 -15.47 -14.42
C ASP A 307 -18.09 -16.72 -14.66
N PRO A 308 -18.66 -17.85 -15.08
CA PRO A 308 -17.90 -19.08 -15.32
C PRO A 308 -16.93 -18.99 -16.51
N ASN A 309 -16.91 -17.89 -17.25
CA ASN A 309 -16.09 -17.75 -18.47
C ASN A 309 -14.87 -16.82 -18.31
N GLY A 310 -14.70 -16.19 -17.13
CA GLY A 310 -13.63 -15.24 -16.88
C GLY A 310 -14.01 -13.78 -17.19
N ALA A 311 -13.15 -12.87 -16.81
CA ALA A 311 -13.27 -11.44 -17.05
C ALA A 311 -11.93 -10.82 -17.33
N ASP A 312 -11.89 -9.76 -18.10
CA ASP A 312 -10.73 -8.92 -18.36
C ASP A 312 -10.90 -7.58 -17.65
N LEU A 313 -9.84 -7.06 -17.06
CA LEU A 313 -9.80 -5.75 -16.38
C LEU A 313 -8.63 -4.94 -16.90
N THR A 314 -8.93 -3.82 -17.53
CA THR A 314 -7.92 -2.79 -17.83
C THR A 314 -8.15 -1.59 -16.94
N ARG A 315 -7.12 -1.12 -16.24
CA ARG A 315 -7.20 0.06 -15.37
C ARG A 315 -6.22 1.13 -15.79
N TYR A 316 -6.72 2.36 -15.80
CA TYR A 316 -5.95 3.57 -16.03
C TYR A 316 -6.00 4.48 -14.82
N THR A 317 -4.85 5.03 -14.44
CA THR A 317 -4.79 6.08 -13.41
C THR A 317 -3.98 7.26 -13.90
N PHE A 318 -4.41 8.45 -13.55
CA PHE A 318 -3.63 9.68 -13.73
C PHE A 318 -3.71 10.49 -12.45
N ALA A 319 -2.58 10.99 -11.98
CA ALA A 319 -2.54 11.78 -10.77
C ALA A 319 -1.52 12.93 -10.85
N ILE A 320 -1.88 14.06 -10.25
CA ILE A 320 -1.01 15.23 -10.06
C ILE A 320 -1.12 15.70 -8.61
N GLY A 321 -0.06 16.26 -8.10
CA GLY A 321 -0.05 16.84 -6.76
C GLY A 321 1.01 17.91 -6.60
N TYR A 322 0.83 18.75 -5.60
CA TYR A 322 1.77 19.79 -5.25
C TYR A 322 1.84 19.93 -3.73
N GLU A 323 3.04 19.98 -3.19
CA GLU A 323 3.27 20.30 -1.79
C GLU A 323 4.10 21.57 -1.65
N TYR A 324 3.73 22.42 -0.69
CA TYR A 324 4.45 23.65 -0.39
C TYR A 324 4.84 23.71 1.10
N PRO A 325 6.14 23.78 1.44
CA PRO A 325 6.60 23.85 2.82
C PRO A 325 6.36 25.23 3.41
N LEU A 326 5.53 25.33 4.44
CA LEU A 326 5.38 26.54 5.27
C LEU A 326 6.50 26.64 6.30
N SER A 327 7.01 25.48 6.74
CA SER A 327 8.15 25.34 7.64
C SER A 327 8.83 23.98 7.42
N LYS A 328 9.88 23.68 8.21
CA LYS A 328 10.52 22.34 8.20
C LYS A 328 9.56 21.22 8.63
N ARG A 329 8.49 21.54 9.33
CA ARG A 329 7.53 20.58 9.91
C ARG A 329 6.11 20.73 9.41
N THR A 330 5.81 21.79 8.64
CA THR A 330 4.44 22.09 8.19
C THR A 330 4.43 22.26 6.69
N LYS A 331 3.51 21.60 6.02
CA LYS A 331 3.27 21.74 4.59
C LYS A 331 1.78 21.92 4.32
N VAL A 332 1.44 22.63 3.27
CA VAL A 332 0.15 22.56 2.61
C VAL A 332 0.30 21.75 1.33
N TYR A 333 -0.75 21.04 0.95
CA TYR A 333 -0.74 20.22 -0.26
C TYR A 333 -2.07 20.32 -1.01
N ALA A 334 -2.01 19.97 -2.27
CA ALA A 334 -3.18 19.74 -3.12
C ALA A 334 -2.88 18.60 -4.07
N ASP A 335 -3.86 17.76 -4.32
CA ASP A 335 -3.78 16.67 -5.29
C ASP A 335 -5.07 16.52 -6.10
N ALA A 336 -4.96 15.88 -7.25
CA ALA A 336 -6.08 15.42 -8.03
C ALA A 336 -5.69 14.14 -8.79
N GLY A 337 -6.63 13.21 -8.87
CA GLY A 337 -6.49 11.96 -9.59
C GLY A 337 -7.75 11.62 -10.40
N TYR A 338 -7.54 10.91 -11.50
CA TYR A 338 -8.56 10.30 -12.33
C TYR A 338 -8.30 8.81 -12.42
N PHE A 339 -9.37 8.02 -12.35
CA PHE A 339 -9.35 6.56 -12.35
C PHE A 339 -10.39 6.07 -13.35
N LYS A 340 -10.04 5.05 -14.12
CA LYS A 340 -10.97 4.38 -15.01
C LYS A 340 -10.65 2.88 -15.03
N ASP A 341 -11.68 2.06 -14.90
CA ASP A 341 -11.64 0.63 -15.17
C ASP A 341 -12.43 0.33 -16.43
N GLU A 342 -11.94 -0.57 -17.26
CA GLU A 342 -12.66 -1.20 -18.37
C GLU A 342 -12.75 -2.68 -17.99
N MET A 343 -13.98 -3.17 -17.78
CA MET A 343 -14.28 -4.53 -17.32
C MET A 343 -15.12 -5.25 -18.34
N ASP A 344 -14.50 -6.16 -19.06
CA ASP A 344 -15.14 -7.01 -20.06
C ASP A 344 -15.43 -8.40 -19.48
N TYR A 345 -16.67 -8.85 -19.61
CA TYR A 345 -17.09 -10.17 -19.15
C TYR A 345 -17.30 -11.13 -20.32
N ASN A 346 -16.71 -12.31 -20.23
CA ASN A 346 -16.80 -13.33 -21.26
C ASN A 346 -18.17 -14.07 -21.31
N SER A 347 -19.12 -13.67 -20.45
CA SER A 347 -20.46 -14.24 -20.36
C SER A 347 -21.52 -13.29 -20.92
N LYS A 348 -22.49 -13.85 -21.65
CA LYS A 348 -23.63 -13.08 -22.20
C LYS A 348 -24.63 -12.62 -21.13
N ASP A 349 -24.52 -13.14 -19.92
CA ASP A 349 -25.42 -12.82 -18.80
C ASP A 349 -24.92 -11.62 -17.97
N TRP A 350 -23.70 -11.15 -18.25
CA TRP A 350 -23.08 -10.00 -17.63
C TRP A 350 -22.89 -8.86 -18.62
N ILE A 351 -23.00 -7.64 -18.12
CA ILE A 351 -22.84 -6.42 -18.91
C ILE A 351 -21.45 -5.87 -18.62
N ASP A 352 -20.69 -5.61 -19.68
CA ASP A 352 -19.42 -4.90 -19.59
C ASP A 352 -19.60 -3.55 -18.87
N ARG A 353 -18.61 -3.10 -18.13
CA ARG A 353 -18.66 -1.90 -17.31
C ARG A 353 -17.39 -1.10 -17.41
N ASP A 354 -17.55 0.20 -17.50
CA ASP A 354 -16.46 1.16 -17.60
C ASP A 354 -16.53 2.20 -16.46
N PRO A 355 -16.48 1.80 -15.18
CA PRO A 355 -16.56 2.78 -14.11
C PRO A 355 -15.41 3.77 -14.17
N GLU A 356 -15.72 5.04 -13.96
CA GLU A 356 -14.73 6.10 -13.91
C GLU A 356 -14.98 7.06 -12.75
N GLY A 357 -13.95 7.78 -12.34
CA GLY A 357 -14.09 8.76 -11.28
C GLY A 357 -12.87 9.62 -11.09
N TYR A 358 -13.04 10.62 -10.26
CA TYR A 358 -11.94 11.49 -9.85
C TYR A 358 -11.95 11.73 -8.34
N GLN A 359 -10.77 12.07 -7.83
CA GLN A 359 -10.57 12.58 -6.49
C GLN A 359 -9.79 13.88 -6.56
N ALA A 360 -10.11 14.86 -5.73
CA ALA A 360 -9.30 16.04 -5.51
C ALA A 360 -9.27 16.39 -4.03
N ALA A 361 -8.10 16.68 -3.51
CA ALA A 361 -7.92 17.03 -2.11
C ALA A 361 -7.02 18.25 -1.93
N VAL A 362 -7.24 18.97 -0.84
CA VAL A 362 -6.35 20.02 -0.35
C VAL A 362 -6.23 19.86 1.16
N GLY A 363 -5.04 20.07 1.71
CA GLY A 363 -4.87 19.90 3.14
C GLY A 363 -3.58 20.50 3.70
N LEU A 364 -3.41 20.27 5.00
CA LEU A 364 -2.24 20.70 5.77
C LEU A 364 -1.73 19.53 6.61
N VAL A 365 -0.44 19.27 6.53
CA VAL A 365 0.25 18.26 7.35
C VAL A 365 1.27 18.89 8.28
N HIS A 366 1.34 18.37 9.51
CA HIS A 366 2.32 18.82 10.50
C HIS A 366 3.01 17.63 11.18
N PHE A 367 4.33 17.73 11.34
CA PHE A 367 5.19 16.76 12.03
C PHE A 367 5.70 17.36 13.34
N PHE A 368 5.36 16.78 14.47
CA PHE A 368 5.75 17.23 15.81
C PHE A 368 7.11 16.71 16.27
#